data_15ac993d20abba94b5f065f074850b3e
#
_entry.id   15ac993d20abba94b5f065f074850b3e
#
_cell.length_a   1.000
_cell.length_b   1.000
_cell.length_c   1.000
_cell.angle_alpha   90.00
_cell.angle_beta   90.00
_cell.angle_gamma   90.00
#
_symmetry.space_group_name_H-M   'P 1'
#
loop_
_entity.id
_entity.type
_entity.pdbx_description
1 polymer ?
#
loop_
_entity_poly.entity_id
_entity_poly.type
_entity_poly.pdbx_seq_one_letter_code
_entity_poly.pdbx_strand_id
1 'polypeptide(L)'
;MDATTQRQRDEFSARLRKRARHLRRWPTRRQVTCFRLYERDVPEVPLVVDRYEDHLHIGEFERPHDRTEQEHDDWLELMVQAAAETLQVPRQKVFFKRRRRQRGKSQHETVGSRGYEIEAHEGGLTFLVNLSDYVDTGLFLDHRVTRSMFRGEAQDKRVLNLFAYTGSFSVYAADGGAASTTTVDWSNTYLQWAKANMRRNGFTGPQHQFFGSDSLRFVQDLPVEPLFDLAVVDPPTFSNSKRIDRDWQVQQDYVPLLNEVARRISSGGVIYFSTNFRTFKMDESALENLQVKEISRQTVPEDFRNQRIHRCWRIVRS
;
A
#
# COMPACT_ATOMS: atom_id res chain seq x y z
N MET A 1 2.17 -33.81 -16.09
CA MET A 1 2.76 -33.01 -14.97
C MET A 1 3.98 -33.76 -14.49
N ASP A 2 5.14 -33.11 -14.47
CA ASP A 2 6.36 -33.69 -13.97
C ASP A 2 6.41 -33.72 -12.43
N ALA A 3 7.30 -34.53 -11.85
CA ALA A 3 7.39 -34.71 -10.40
C ALA A 3 7.76 -33.42 -9.63
N THR A 4 8.53 -32.53 -10.26
CA THR A 4 8.94 -31.25 -9.68
C THR A 4 7.73 -30.30 -9.55
N THR A 5 6.96 -30.16 -10.61
CA THR A 5 5.73 -29.35 -10.63
C THR A 5 4.70 -29.87 -9.64
N GLN A 6 4.54 -31.22 -9.54
CA GLN A 6 3.64 -31.81 -8.54
C GLN A 6 4.10 -31.47 -7.12
N ARG A 7 5.37 -31.62 -6.80
CA ARG A 7 5.93 -31.25 -5.50
C ARG A 7 5.68 -29.77 -5.16
N GLN A 8 5.96 -28.86 -6.10
CA GLN A 8 5.72 -27.42 -5.91
C GLN A 8 4.25 -27.12 -5.58
N ARG A 9 3.32 -27.72 -6.32
CA ARG A 9 1.88 -27.63 -6.06
C ARG A 9 1.50 -28.09 -4.66
N ASP A 10 2.02 -29.25 -4.24
CA ASP A 10 1.69 -29.85 -2.96
C ASP A 10 2.25 -29.02 -1.78
N GLU A 11 3.51 -28.58 -1.88
CA GLU A 11 4.16 -27.69 -0.89
C GLU A 11 3.44 -26.34 -0.80
N PHE A 12 3.08 -25.74 -1.92
CA PHE A 12 2.32 -24.48 -1.99
C PHE A 12 0.94 -24.64 -1.33
N SER A 13 0.20 -25.69 -1.69
CA SER A 13 -1.13 -26.00 -1.10
C SER A 13 -1.02 -26.24 0.40
N ALA A 14 -0.02 -26.98 0.86
CA ALA A 14 0.20 -27.24 2.28
C ALA A 14 0.50 -25.93 3.06
N ARG A 15 1.30 -25.02 2.48
CA ARG A 15 1.56 -23.71 3.05
C ARG A 15 0.31 -22.85 3.14
N LEU A 16 -0.45 -22.74 2.05
CA LEU A 16 -1.71 -21.99 2.02
C LEU A 16 -2.69 -22.50 3.09
N ARG A 17 -2.87 -23.83 3.17
CA ARG A 17 -3.75 -24.46 4.16
C ARG A 17 -3.30 -24.17 5.60
N LYS A 18 -1.99 -24.25 5.86
CA LYS A 18 -1.41 -23.92 7.16
C LYS A 18 -1.65 -22.47 7.54
N ARG A 19 -1.44 -21.53 6.62
CA ARG A 19 -1.65 -20.09 6.84
C ARG A 19 -3.13 -19.75 7.02
N ALA A 20 -4.00 -20.28 6.18
CA ALA A 20 -5.45 -20.07 6.29
C ALA A 20 -5.98 -20.58 7.65
N ARG A 21 -5.48 -21.74 8.13
CA ARG A 21 -5.83 -22.27 9.47
C ARG A 21 -5.31 -21.37 10.59
N HIS A 22 -4.07 -20.88 10.49
CA HIS A 22 -3.47 -19.97 11.47
C HIS A 22 -4.23 -18.65 11.56
N LEU A 23 -4.62 -18.07 10.42
CA LEU A 23 -5.35 -16.81 10.35
C LEU A 23 -6.87 -16.94 10.49
N ARG A 24 -7.41 -18.16 10.73
CA ARG A 24 -8.87 -18.42 10.70
C ARG A 24 -9.72 -17.45 11.53
N ARG A 25 -9.25 -17.08 12.72
CA ARG A 25 -9.97 -16.19 13.66
C ARG A 25 -9.41 -14.77 13.69
N TRP A 26 -8.28 -14.54 13.06
CA TRP A 26 -7.58 -13.27 13.11
C TRP A 26 -8.32 -12.15 12.36
N PRO A 27 -8.85 -12.37 11.13
CA PRO A 27 -9.57 -11.33 10.41
C PRO A 27 -10.79 -10.81 11.19
N THR A 28 -11.59 -11.70 11.76
CA THR A 28 -12.75 -11.32 12.56
C THR A 28 -12.35 -10.50 13.79
N ARG A 29 -11.28 -10.90 14.49
CA ARG A 29 -10.80 -10.15 15.67
C ARG A 29 -10.26 -8.77 15.32
N ARG A 30 -9.70 -8.60 14.13
CA ARG A 30 -9.13 -7.35 13.64
C ARG A 30 -10.11 -6.54 12.79
N GLN A 31 -11.31 -7.04 12.56
CA GLN A 31 -12.31 -6.42 11.68
C GLN A 31 -11.73 -6.12 10.29
N VAL A 32 -11.08 -7.12 9.69
CA VAL A 32 -10.49 -7.04 8.36
C VAL A 32 -10.98 -8.18 7.49
N THR A 33 -11.23 -7.89 6.23
CA THR A 33 -11.62 -8.87 5.21
C THR A 33 -10.61 -8.99 4.06
N CYS A 34 -9.55 -8.17 4.13
CA CYS A 34 -8.46 -8.14 3.17
C CYS A 34 -7.11 -8.38 3.88
N PHE A 35 -6.40 -9.45 3.52
CA PHE A 35 -5.16 -9.85 4.21
C PHE A 35 -4.31 -10.82 3.39
N ARG A 36 -3.03 -10.90 3.72
CA ARG A 36 -2.06 -11.76 3.04
C ARG A 36 -2.07 -13.18 3.58
N LEU A 37 -2.24 -14.15 2.67
CA LEU A 37 -2.22 -15.58 2.98
C LEU A 37 -0.88 -16.24 2.67
N TYR A 38 -0.17 -15.78 1.64
CA TYR A 38 1.08 -16.40 1.19
C TYR A 38 2.02 -15.34 0.61
N GLU A 39 3.30 -15.44 0.92
CA GLU A 39 4.33 -14.53 0.42
C GLU A 39 5.63 -15.29 0.11
N ARG A 40 5.67 -15.99 -1.03
CA ARG A 40 6.89 -16.68 -1.50
C ARG A 40 7.48 -17.61 -0.44
N ASP A 41 6.63 -18.27 0.34
CA ASP A 41 7.04 -19.16 1.43
C ASP A 41 7.78 -20.40 0.92
N VAL A 42 7.48 -20.85 -0.29
CA VAL A 42 8.19 -21.87 -1.04
C VAL A 42 9.06 -21.15 -2.07
N PRO A 43 10.40 -21.26 -2.03
CA PRO A 43 11.30 -20.50 -2.88
C PRO A 43 11.02 -20.65 -4.38
N GLU A 44 10.61 -21.84 -4.81
CA GLU A 44 10.31 -22.17 -6.20
C GLU A 44 8.92 -21.70 -6.66
N VAL A 45 8.09 -21.21 -5.72
CA VAL A 45 6.74 -20.69 -6.00
C VAL A 45 6.72 -19.20 -5.63
N PRO A 46 7.20 -18.31 -6.52
CA PRO A 46 7.36 -16.88 -6.23
C PRO A 46 6.05 -16.10 -6.31
N LEU A 47 4.99 -16.64 -5.73
CA LEU A 47 3.66 -16.04 -5.71
C LEU A 47 3.40 -15.27 -4.41
N VAL A 48 2.49 -14.33 -4.47
CA VAL A 48 1.82 -13.71 -3.34
C VAL A 48 0.33 -13.99 -3.49
N VAL A 49 -0.33 -14.40 -2.40
CA VAL A 49 -1.78 -14.61 -2.38
C VAL A 49 -2.38 -13.74 -1.30
N ASP A 50 -3.16 -12.77 -1.73
CA ASP A 50 -3.93 -11.88 -0.87
C ASP A 50 -5.43 -12.21 -0.99
N ARG A 51 -6.13 -12.19 0.12
CA ARG A 51 -7.57 -12.33 0.17
C ARG A 51 -8.22 -10.96 0.26
N TYR A 52 -9.30 -10.77 -0.49
CA TYR A 52 -10.20 -9.63 -0.42
C TYR A 52 -11.63 -10.17 -0.36
N GLU A 53 -12.27 -10.07 0.80
CA GLU A 53 -13.59 -10.68 1.06
C GLU A 53 -13.56 -12.18 0.73
N ASP A 54 -14.36 -12.61 -0.22
CA ASP A 54 -14.42 -13.96 -0.75
C ASP A 54 -13.63 -14.17 -2.06
N HIS A 55 -12.76 -13.23 -2.41
CA HIS A 55 -11.91 -13.24 -3.59
C HIS A 55 -10.44 -13.49 -3.24
N LEU A 56 -9.68 -13.99 -4.23
CA LEU A 56 -8.22 -14.07 -4.16
C LEU A 56 -7.60 -13.16 -5.23
N HIS A 57 -6.60 -12.42 -4.83
CA HIS A 57 -5.70 -11.72 -5.73
C HIS A 57 -4.33 -12.37 -5.64
N ILE A 58 -3.84 -12.92 -6.75
CA ILE A 58 -2.56 -13.64 -6.83
C ILE A 58 -1.61 -12.82 -7.69
N GLY A 59 -0.47 -12.46 -7.13
CA GLY A 59 0.59 -11.76 -7.84
C GLY A 59 1.81 -12.66 -8.00
N GLU A 60 2.37 -12.70 -9.20
CA GLU A 60 3.67 -13.34 -9.44
C GLU A 60 4.80 -12.33 -9.32
N PHE A 61 5.88 -12.72 -8.63
CA PHE A 61 7.17 -12.04 -8.70
C PHE A 61 8.06 -12.79 -9.67
N GLU A 62 8.17 -12.29 -10.90
CA GLU A 62 8.96 -12.89 -11.96
C GLU A 62 10.41 -13.19 -11.48
N ARG A 63 10.83 -14.43 -11.68
CA ARG A 63 12.20 -14.92 -11.41
C ARG A 63 12.69 -15.69 -12.63
N PRO A 64 14.01 -15.73 -12.87
CA PRO A 64 14.57 -16.61 -13.88
C PRO A 64 14.15 -18.07 -13.64
N HIS A 65 13.77 -18.77 -14.70
CA HIS A 65 13.42 -20.19 -14.73
C HIS A 65 13.69 -20.75 -16.13
N ASP A 66 13.80 -22.08 -16.24
CA ASP A 66 14.12 -22.77 -17.50
C ASP A 66 12.87 -23.18 -18.32
N ARG A 67 11.67 -22.80 -17.88
CA ARG A 67 10.41 -23.08 -18.59
C ARG A 67 10.29 -22.20 -19.83
N THR A 68 9.76 -22.77 -20.91
CA THR A 68 9.23 -21.97 -22.03
C THR A 68 8.06 -21.12 -21.57
N GLU A 69 7.66 -20.13 -22.33
CA GLU A 69 6.52 -19.25 -21.99
C GLU A 69 5.23 -20.06 -21.79
N GLN A 70 4.96 -21.03 -22.69
CA GLN A 70 3.77 -21.90 -22.56
C GLN A 70 3.82 -22.78 -21.31
N GLU A 71 4.95 -23.42 -21.02
CA GLU A 71 5.12 -24.24 -19.83
C GLU A 71 4.97 -23.41 -18.55
N HIS A 72 5.40 -22.16 -18.59
CA HIS A 72 5.24 -21.25 -17.47
C HIS A 72 3.79 -20.83 -17.27
N ASP A 73 3.05 -20.57 -18.34
CA ASP A 73 1.62 -20.27 -18.31
C ASP A 73 0.82 -21.44 -17.75
N ASP A 74 1.12 -22.66 -18.19
CA ASP A 74 0.48 -23.88 -17.70
C ASP A 74 0.78 -24.10 -16.21
N TRP A 75 2.03 -23.85 -15.80
CA TRP A 75 2.44 -23.92 -14.40
C TRP A 75 1.71 -22.88 -13.53
N LEU A 76 1.58 -21.65 -14.01
CA LEU A 76 0.85 -20.58 -13.30
C LEU A 76 -0.62 -20.93 -13.13
N GLU A 77 -1.30 -21.39 -14.20
CA GLU A 77 -2.69 -21.80 -14.11
C GLU A 77 -2.86 -22.95 -13.10
N LEU A 78 -1.93 -23.92 -13.08
CA LEU A 78 -1.93 -24.99 -12.09
C LEU A 78 -1.81 -24.46 -10.66
N MET A 79 -0.94 -23.46 -10.40
CA MET A 79 -0.78 -22.87 -9.07
C MET A 79 -2.01 -22.04 -8.67
N VAL A 80 -2.60 -21.30 -9.62
CA VAL A 80 -3.84 -20.55 -9.40
C VAL A 80 -4.99 -21.49 -9.06
N GLN A 81 -5.11 -22.59 -9.79
CA GLN A 81 -6.11 -23.62 -9.52
C GLN A 81 -5.89 -24.27 -8.14
N ALA A 82 -4.64 -24.59 -7.80
CA ALA A 82 -4.28 -25.15 -6.49
C ALA A 82 -4.63 -24.20 -5.34
N ALA A 83 -4.47 -22.90 -5.52
CA ALA A 83 -4.87 -21.88 -4.53
C ALA A 83 -6.40 -21.84 -4.39
N ALA A 84 -7.14 -21.83 -5.49
CA ALA A 84 -8.60 -21.84 -5.53
C ALA A 84 -9.17 -23.06 -4.77
N GLU A 85 -8.70 -24.25 -5.10
CA GLU A 85 -9.10 -25.51 -4.46
C GLU A 85 -8.75 -25.54 -2.97
N THR A 86 -7.52 -25.17 -2.62
CA THR A 86 -7.03 -25.21 -1.23
C THR A 86 -7.80 -24.27 -0.31
N LEU A 87 -8.18 -23.10 -0.83
CA LEU A 87 -8.87 -22.06 -0.06
C LEU A 87 -10.39 -22.09 -0.28
N GLN A 88 -10.89 -23.03 -1.07
CA GLN A 88 -12.31 -23.21 -1.41
C GLN A 88 -12.94 -21.93 -1.99
N VAL A 89 -12.21 -21.25 -2.88
CA VAL A 89 -12.67 -20.06 -3.58
C VAL A 89 -12.97 -20.42 -5.04
N PRO A 90 -14.17 -20.12 -5.56
CA PRO A 90 -14.52 -20.38 -6.96
C PRO A 90 -13.52 -19.71 -7.92
N ARG A 91 -13.14 -20.41 -9.01
CA ARG A 91 -12.12 -19.90 -9.96
C ARG A 91 -12.44 -18.52 -10.51
N GLN A 92 -13.70 -18.18 -10.75
CA GLN A 92 -14.14 -16.87 -11.21
C GLN A 92 -13.89 -15.73 -10.20
N LYS A 93 -13.63 -16.05 -8.93
CA LYS A 93 -13.26 -15.09 -7.88
C LYS A 93 -11.76 -15.05 -7.61
N VAL A 94 -10.96 -15.67 -8.47
CA VAL A 94 -9.50 -15.66 -8.37
C VAL A 94 -8.92 -14.82 -9.49
N PHE A 95 -8.27 -13.73 -9.12
CA PHE A 95 -7.63 -12.77 -10.02
C PHE A 95 -6.13 -12.96 -9.98
N PHE A 96 -5.51 -13.11 -11.15
CA PHE A 96 -4.08 -13.32 -11.28
C PHE A 96 -3.42 -12.14 -12.01
N LYS A 97 -2.28 -11.69 -11.50
CA LYS A 97 -1.47 -10.60 -12.07
C LYS A 97 -0.01 -11.00 -12.16
N ARG A 98 0.60 -10.84 -13.33
CA ARG A 98 2.05 -10.92 -13.49
C ARG A 98 2.67 -9.56 -13.14
N ARG A 99 3.48 -9.52 -12.11
CA ARG A 99 4.34 -8.37 -11.81
C ARG A 99 5.64 -8.54 -12.60
N ARG A 100 5.64 -8.16 -13.87
CA ARG A 100 6.88 -8.04 -14.63
C ARG A 100 7.78 -7.02 -13.94
N ARG A 101 9.10 -7.28 -13.86
CA ARG A 101 10.06 -6.25 -13.40
C ARG A 101 9.98 -5.07 -14.37
N GLN A 102 9.22 -4.09 -14.00
CA GLN A 102 9.10 -2.86 -14.79
C GLN A 102 10.32 -1.99 -14.52
N ARG A 103 11.14 -1.83 -15.54
CA ARG A 103 12.11 -0.74 -15.60
C ARG A 103 11.37 0.48 -16.17
N GLY A 104 10.94 1.42 -15.30
CA GLY A 104 10.33 2.68 -15.74
C GLY A 104 8.80 2.74 -15.64
N LYS A 105 8.16 3.46 -16.50
CA LYS A 105 6.85 4.11 -16.52
C LYS A 105 5.56 3.33 -16.18
N SER A 106 5.59 2.05 -15.91
CA SER A 106 4.41 1.19 -15.99
C SER A 106 3.75 0.81 -14.65
N GLN A 107 4.15 1.42 -13.54
CA GLN A 107 3.55 1.14 -12.22
C GLN A 107 2.06 1.53 -12.11
N HIS A 108 1.60 2.43 -12.98
CA HIS A 108 0.24 2.99 -12.99
C HIS A 108 -0.55 2.64 -14.26
N GLU A 109 -0.05 1.71 -15.07
CA GLU A 109 -0.76 1.30 -16.29
C GLU A 109 -1.90 0.35 -15.96
N THR A 110 -3.02 0.57 -16.65
CA THR A 110 -4.17 -0.33 -16.64
C THR A 110 -3.78 -1.62 -17.38
N VAL A 111 -3.81 -2.76 -16.68
CA VAL A 111 -3.44 -4.08 -17.21
C VAL A 111 -4.65 -4.82 -17.77
N GLY A 112 -5.87 -4.33 -17.47
CA GLY A 112 -7.13 -4.90 -17.91
C GLY A 112 -8.20 -3.83 -18.02
N SER A 113 -9.35 -4.22 -18.54
CA SER A 113 -10.51 -3.33 -18.76
C SER A 113 -11.83 -3.94 -18.24
N ARG A 114 -11.74 -4.93 -17.34
CA ARG A 114 -12.94 -5.62 -16.82
C ARG A 114 -13.70 -4.82 -15.78
N GLY A 115 -13.07 -3.79 -15.16
CA GLY A 115 -13.70 -2.96 -14.16
C GLY A 115 -14.18 -3.74 -12.92
N TYR A 116 -13.48 -4.82 -12.51
CA TYR A 116 -13.95 -5.64 -11.40
C TYR A 116 -13.57 -5.00 -10.08
N GLU A 117 -14.50 -4.24 -9.54
CA GLU A 117 -14.36 -3.54 -8.27
C GLU A 117 -15.23 -4.21 -7.20
N ILE A 118 -14.68 -4.28 -5.99
CA ILE A 118 -15.40 -4.74 -4.79
C ILE A 118 -15.14 -3.80 -3.62
N GLU A 119 -15.96 -3.88 -2.63
CA GLU A 119 -15.72 -3.26 -1.32
C GLU A 119 -14.96 -4.24 -0.43
N ALA A 120 -13.87 -3.78 0.19
CA ALA A 120 -13.12 -4.51 1.20
C ALA A 120 -13.15 -3.76 2.52
N HIS A 121 -13.14 -4.49 3.64
CA HIS A 121 -13.28 -3.89 4.96
C HIS A 121 -11.97 -4.01 5.76
N GLU A 122 -11.56 -2.90 6.36
CA GLU A 122 -10.38 -2.82 7.20
C GLU A 122 -10.59 -1.85 8.37
N GLY A 123 -10.49 -2.36 9.60
CA GLY A 123 -10.59 -1.53 10.81
C GLY A 123 -11.92 -0.81 11.02
N GLY A 124 -13.02 -1.40 10.53
CA GLY A 124 -14.36 -0.81 10.56
C GLY A 124 -14.67 0.12 9.38
N LEU A 125 -13.72 0.30 8.46
CA LEU A 125 -13.82 1.19 7.30
C LEU A 125 -13.98 0.39 6.01
N THR A 126 -14.60 0.99 5.00
CA THR A 126 -14.86 0.40 3.69
C THR A 126 -13.96 1.03 2.62
N PHE A 127 -13.30 0.19 1.85
CA PHE A 127 -12.42 0.61 0.76
C PHE A 127 -12.82 -0.04 -0.55
N LEU A 128 -12.90 0.76 -1.61
CA LEU A 128 -13.03 0.27 -2.95
C LEU A 128 -11.70 -0.34 -3.38
N VAL A 129 -11.71 -1.57 -3.89
CA VAL A 129 -10.54 -2.24 -4.45
C VAL A 129 -10.86 -2.77 -5.85
N ASN A 130 -9.91 -2.65 -6.77
CA ASN A 130 -10.03 -3.14 -8.14
C ASN A 130 -9.10 -4.35 -8.31
N LEU A 131 -9.68 -5.51 -8.56
CA LEU A 131 -8.95 -6.77 -8.65
C LEU A 131 -8.48 -7.10 -10.07
N SER A 132 -8.98 -6.40 -11.10
CA SER A 132 -8.76 -6.78 -12.50
C SER A 132 -7.84 -5.84 -13.27
N ASP A 133 -7.89 -4.53 -13.07
CA ASP A 133 -7.38 -3.57 -14.05
C ASP A 133 -6.00 -3.00 -13.73
N TYR A 134 -5.68 -2.86 -12.46
CA TYR A 134 -4.40 -2.29 -12.00
C TYR A 134 -3.49 -3.36 -11.43
N VAL A 135 -2.18 -3.10 -11.43
CA VAL A 135 -1.20 -3.98 -10.77
C VAL A 135 -1.45 -4.04 -9.26
N ASP A 136 -1.67 -2.89 -8.65
CA ASP A 136 -2.05 -2.78 -7.24
C ASP A 136 -3.56 -2.60 -7.11
N THR A 137 -4.12 -3.17 -6.05
CA THR A 137 -5.58 -3.30 -5.87
C THR A 137 -6.27 -2.03 -5.39
N GLY A 138 -5.54 -0.99 -5.01
CA GLY A 138 -6.09 0.23 -4.43
C GLY A 138 -5.97 0.30 -2.91
N LEU A 139 -5.53 -0.76 -2.23
CA LEU A 139 -5.29 -0.74 -0.79
C LEU A 139 -4.01 -1.52 -0.46
N PHE A 140 -2.99 -0.83 0.03
CA PHE A 140 -1.74 -1.44 0.49
C PHE A 140 -1.95 -2.08 1.88
N LEU A 141 -2.01 -3.41 1.92
CA LEU A 141 -2.33 -4.18 3.13
C LEU A 141 -1.25 -4.09 4.21
N ASP A 142 0.00 -3.88 3.81
CA ASP A 142 1.15 -3.75 4.71
C ASP A 142 1.12 -2.47 5.55
N HIS A 143 0.40 -1.43 5.13
CA HIS A 143 0.23 -0.18 5.88
C HIS A 143 -0.96 -0.18 6.87
N ARG A 144 -1.66 -1.29 7.04
CA ARG A 144 -2.82 -1.40 7.95
C ARG A 144 -2.54 -0.91 9.36
N VAL A 145 -1.42 -1.35 9.94
CA VAL A 145 -1.05 -0.96 11.31
C VAL A 145 -0.63 0.50 11.35
N THR A 146 0.13 0.97 10.34
CA THR A 146 0.51 2.39 10.21
C THR A 146 -0.74 3.28 10.14
N ARG A 147 -1.74 2.91 9.32
CA ARG A 147 -3.02 3.63 9.24
C ARG A 147 -3.75 3.67 10.57
N SER A 148 -3.77 2.55 11.30
CA SER A 148 -4.39 2.48 12.62
C SER A 148 -3.70 3.37 13.65
N MET A 149 -2.35 3.41 13.65
CA MET A 149 -1.58 4.32 14.51
C MET A 149 -1.85 5.78 14.15
N PHE A 150 -1.84 6.10 12.86
CA PHE A 150 -2.14 7.43 12.32
C PHE A 150 -3.54 7.91 12.74
N ARG A 151 -4.57 7.03 12.64
CA ARG A 151 -5.91 7.29 13.13
C ARG A 151 -5.94 7.67 14.62
N GLY A 152 -5.18 6.95 15.43
CA GLY A 152 -5.10 7.21 16.87
C GLY A 152 -4.51 8.57 17.24
N GLU A 153 -3.77 9.22 16.33
CA GLU A 153 -3.18 10.54 16.53
C GLU A 153 -3.96 11.66 15.80
N ALA A 154 -5.07 11.34 15.11
CA ALA A 154 -5.75 12.29 14.21
C ALA A 154 -6.79 13.20 14.90
N GLN A 155 -7.23 12.89 16.12
CA GLN A 155 -8.27 13.64 16.81
C GLN A 155 -7.97 15.16 16.87
N ASP A 156 -8.88 15.97 16.34
CA ASP A 156 -8.81 17.45 16.25
C ASP A 156 -7.59 17.99 15.48
N LYS A 157 -6.94 17.16 14.66
CA LYS A 157 -5.74 17.53 13.87
C LYS A 157 -6.09 17.97 12.45
N ARG A 158 -5.33 18.96 11.95
CA ARG A 158 -5.27 19.29 10.53
C ARG A 158 -4.28 18.34 9.88
N VAL A 159 -4.76 17.48 8.98
CA VAL A 159 -3.99 16.37 8.45
C VAL A 159 -3.57 16.61 7.01
N LEU A 160 -2.30 16.32 6.71
CA LEU A 160 -1.72 16.31 5.36
C LEU A 160 -1.38 14.87 4.94
N ASN A 161 -1.89 14.45 3.78
CA ASN A 161 -1.57 13.16 3.16
C ASN A 161 -0.94 13.41 1.78
N LEU A 162 0.37 13.19 1.67
CA LEU A 162 1.15 13.32 0.44
C LEU A 162 1.40 11.95 -0.19
N PHE A 163 1.44 11.91 -1.54
CA PHE A 163 1.48 10.66 -2.32
C PHE A 163 0.31 9.75 -1.94
N ALA A 164 -0.86 10.38 -1.87
CA ALA A 164 -2.01 9.83 -1.15
C ALA A 164 -2.61 8.58 -1.79
N TYR A 165 -2.28 8.29 -3.07
CA TYR A 165 -2.84 7.18 -3.81
C TYR A 165 -4.38 7.19 -3.73
N THR A 166 -5.01 6.13 -3.26
CA THR A 166 -6.47 6.03 -3.10
C THR A 166 -7.00 6.64 -1.79
N GLY A 167 -6.18 7.40 -1.08
CA GLY A 167 -6.56 8.18 0.09
C GLY A 167 -6.84 7.38 1.37
N SER A 168 -6.35 6.16 1.50
CA SER A 168 -6.66 5.31 2.65
C SER A 168 -6.24 5.93 4.00
N PHE A 169 -5.11 6.64 4.07
CA PHE A 169 -4.71 7.40 5.27
C PHE A 169 -5.66 8.56 5.58
N SER A 170 -6.19 9.25 4.55
CA SER A 170 -7.17 10.33 4.75
C SER A 170 -8.48 9.80 5.32
N VAL A 171 -8.93 8.62 4.87
CA VAL A 171 -10.12 7.95 5.43
C VAL A 171 -9.90 7.60 6.90
N TYR A 172 -8.75 7.01 7.24
CA TYR A 172 -8.41 6.70 8.63
C TYR A 172 -8.27 7.94 9.51
N ALA A 173 -7.71 9.03 8.98
CA ALA A 173 -7.61 10.30 9.71
C ALA A 173 -9.00 10.89 9.99
N ALA A 174 -9.89 10.91 9.01
CA ALA A 174 -11.25 11.40 9.18
C ALA A 174 -12.03 10.58 10.21
N ASP A 175 -11.91 9.25 10.18
CA ASP A 175 -12.51 8.35 11.18
C ASP A 175 -11.90 8.56 12.57
N GLY A 176 -10.62 8.93 12.66
CA GLY A 176 -9.94 9.31 13.90
C GLY A 176 -10.30 10.69 14.42
N GLY A 177 -11.26 11.38 13.81
CA GLY A 177 -11.74 12.70 14.27
C GLY A 177 -10.86 13.87 13.81
N ALA A 178 -10.16 13.76 12.69
CA ALA A 178 -9.39 14.88 12.15
C ALA A 178 -10.28 16.10 11.89
N ALA A 179 -9.81 17.28 12.30
CA ALA A 179 -10.49 18.55 12.03
C ALA A 179 -10.56 18.84 10.52
N SER A 180 -9.52 18.48 9.79
CA SER A 180 -9.49 18.56 8.32
C SER A 180 -8.50 17.55 7.74
N THR A 181 -8.71 17.19 6.46
CA THR A 181 -7.74 16.38 5.69
C THR A 181 -7.43 17.06 4.36
N THR A 182 -6.14 17.19 4.05
CA THR A 182 -5.64 17.64 2.76
C THR A 182 -4.96 16.46 2.08
N THR A 183 -5.56 15.98 0.99
CA THR A 183 -5.14 14.79 0.26
C THR A 183 -4.52 15.20 -1.06
N VAL A 184 -3.23 14.88 -1.26
CA VAL A 184 -2.45 15.31 -2.42
C VAL A 184 -1.92 14.09 -3.16
N ASP A 185 -2.25 13.99 -4.44
CA ASP A 185 -1.66 13.01 -5.35
C ASP A 185 -1.56 13.60 -6.75
N TRP A 186 -0.59 13.12 -7.51
CA TRP A 186 -0.42 13.56 -8.90
C TRP A 186 -1.52 13.04 -9.83
N SER A 187 -2.03 11.84 -9.55
CA SER A 187 -3.00 11.14 -10.37
C SER A 187 -4.43 11.57 -10.07
N ASN A 188 -5.08 12.22 -11.02
CA ASN A 188 -6.51 12.52 -10.90
C ASN A 188 -7.36 11.25 -10.75
N THR A 189 -6.97 10.14 -11.36
CA THR A 189 -7.66 8.84 -11.21
C THR A 189 -7.63 8.39 -9.76
N TYR A 190 -6.47 8.45 -9.11
CA TYR A 190 -6.33 8.08 -7.71
C TYR A 190 -7.06 9.04 -6.78
N LEU A 191 -7.08 10.33 -7.09
CA LEU A 191 -7.86 11.31 -6.32
C LEU A 191 -9.37 11.07 -6.44
N GLN A 192 -9.88 10.68 -7.61
CA GLN A 192 -11.28 10.28 -7.73
C GLN A 192 -11.59 9.03 -6.89
N TRP A 193 -10.66 8.08 -6.86
CA TRP A 193 -10.76 6.90 -6.02
C TRP A 193 -10.70 7.26 -4.52
N ALA A 194 -9.79 8.15 -4.12
CA ALA A 194 -9.73 8.69 -2.75
C ALA A 194 -11.05 9.35 -2.33
N LYS A 195 -11.63 10.19 -3.20
CA LYS A 195 -12.96 10.79 -2.97
C LYS A 195 -14.06 9.75 -2.85
N ALA A 196 -13.99 8.67 -3.64
CA ALA A 196 -14.94 7.56 -3.55
C ALA A 196 -14.81 6.82 -2.21
N ASN A 197 -13.58 6.56 -1.74
CA ASN A 197 -13.32 5.94 -0.44
C ASN A 197 -13.81 6.81 0.72
N MET A 198 -13.54 8.11 0.69
CA MET A 198 -14.06 9.04 1.70
C MET A 198 -15.60 9.02 1.76
N ARG A 199 -16.27 9.11 0.60
CA ARG A 199 -17.74 9.07 0.51
C ARG A 199 -18.33 7.77 1.06
N ARG A 200 -17.70 6.61 0.78
CA ARG A 200 -18.16 5.31 1.30
C ARG A 200 -18.17 5.23 2.81
N ASN A 201 -17.32 6.01 3.45
CA ASN A 201 -17.24 6.10 4.90
C ASN A 201 -17.97 7.31 5.49
N GLY A 202 -18.76 8.05 4.69
CA GLY A 202 -19.56 9.20 5.14
C GLY A 202 -18.79 10.52 5.28
N PHE A 203 -17.50 10.56 4.88
CA PHE A 203 -16.66 11.76 5.00
C PHE A 203 -16.79 12.64 3.75
N THR A 204 -17.83 13.48 3.71
CA THR A 204 -18.19 14.31 2.54
C THR A 204 -18.10 15.81 2.77
N GLY A 205 -17.71 16.24 3.97
CA GLY A 205 -17.67 17.65 4.36
C GLY A 205 -16.56 18.44 3.62
N PRO A 206 -16.68 19.77 3.53
CA PRO A 206 -15.74 20.65 2.83
C PRO A 206 -14.36 20.72 3.49
N GLN A 207 -14.22 20.26 4.74
CA GLN A 207 -12.94 20.16 5.44
C GLN A 207 -12.03 19.08 4.85
N HIS A 208 -12.55 18.19 4.00
CA HIS A 208 -11.77 17.15 3.32
C HIS A 208 -11.45 17.60 1.89
N GLN A 209 -10.22 18.03 1.67
CA GLN A 209 -9.77 18.63 0.42
C GLN A 209 -8.86 17.69 -0.37
N PHE A 210 -8.87 17.83 -1.73
CA PHE A 210 -8.12 16.96 -2.65
C PHE A 210 -7.46 17.82 -3.71
N PHE A 211 -6.15 17.65 -3.86
CA PHE A 211 -5.32 18.43 -4.78
C PHE A 211 -4.56 17.54 -5.75
N GLY A 212 -4.75 17.77 -7.04
CA GLY A 212 -4.00 17.13 -8.13
C GLY A 212 -2.69 17.87 -8.39
N SER A 213 -1.64 17.54 -7.64
CA SER A 213 -0.34 18.21 -7.72
C SER A 213 0.82 17.27 -7.42
N ASP A 214 2.01 17.65 -7.88
CA ASP A 214 3.26 17.11 -7.33
C ASP A 214 3.35 17.44 -5.83
N SER A 215 3.68 16.43 -5.02
CA SER A 215 3.66 16.56 -3.56
C SER A 215 4.70 17.58 -3.04
N LEU A 216 5.91 17.59 -3.59
CA LEU A 216 6.94 18.54 -3.16
C LEU A 216 6.55 19.97 -3.58
N ARG A 217 6.13 20.16 -4.83
CA ARG A 217 5.68 21.46 -5.33
C ARG A 217 4.48 21.97 -4.55
N PHE A 218 3.48 21.10 -4.28
CA PHE A 218 2.32 21.48 -3.47
C PHE A 218 2.75 22.09 -2.13
N VAL A 219 3.66 21.42 -1.41
CA VAL A 219 4.13 21.92 -0.10
C VAL A 219 4.94 23.22 -0.26
N GLN A 220 5.76 23.35 -1.30
CA GLN A 220 6.55 24.56 -1.56
C GLN A 220 5.68 25.78 -1.87
N ASP A 221 4.55 25.58 -2.56
CA ASP A 221 3.61 26.64 -2.92
C ASP A 221 2.74 27.10 -1.72
N LEU A 222 2.75 26.38 -0.59
CA LEU A 222 2.05 26.77 0.64
C LEU A 222 2.85 27.83 1.41
N PRO A 223 2.15 28.72 2.17
CA PRO A 223 2.78 29.61 3.14
C PRO A 223 3.70 28.86 4.12
N VAL A 224 4.82 29.49 4.51
CA VAL A 224 5.75 28.92 5.50
C VAL A 224 5.26 29.24 6.90
N GLU A 225 4.18 28.54 7.31
CA GLU A 225 3.55 28.65 8.63
C GLU A 225 2.96 27.31 9.07
N PRO A 226 2.62 27.11 10.35
CA PRO A 226 2.02 25.87 10.83
C PRO A 226 0.60 25.68 10.31
N LEU A 227 0.45 24.98 9.19
CA LEU A 227 -0.82 24.68 8.55
C LEU A 227 -1.40 23.32 8.96
N PHE A 228 -0.54 22.39 9.38
CA PHE A 228 -0.90 21.00 9.72
C PHE A 228 -0.33 20.58 11.06
N ASP A 229 -0.94 19.59 11.67
CA ASP A 229 -0.55 19.03 12.96
C ASP A 229 -0.11 17.57 12.85
N LEU A 230 -0.54 16.90 11.78
CA LEU A 230 -0.22 15.50 11.49
C LEU A 230 -0.07 15.33 9.98
N ALA A 231 0.99 14.66 9.55
CA ALA A 231 1.22 14.36 8.14
C ALA A 231 1.60 12.90 7.91
N VAL A 232 1.25 12.36 6.74
CA VAL A 232 1.83 11.13 6.19
C VAL A 232 2.47 11.44 4.84
N VAL A 233 3.66 10.88 4.65
CA VAL A 233 4.50 11.03 3.46
C VAL A 233 4.97 9.63 3.06
N ASP A 234 4.35 9.05 2.06
CA ASP A 234 4.63 7.69 1.58
C ASP A 234 4.98 7.67 0.08
N PRO A 235 6.16 8.22 -0.28
CA PRO A 235 6.54 8.39 -1.66
C PRO A 235 6.90 7.06 -2.32
N PRO A 236 6.71 6.93 -3.64
CA PRO A 236 7.23 5.79 -4.39
C PRO A 236 8.76 5.76 -4.31
N THR A 237 9.36 4.56 -4.42
CA THR A 237 10.82 4.42 -4.48
C THR A 237 11.42 5.23 -5.61
N PHE A 238 10.74 5.20 -6.76
CA PHE A 238 11.13 5.88 -7.98
C PHE A 238 9.90 6.28 -8.79
N SER A 239 9.91 7.47 -9.37
CA SER A 239 8.87 7.93 -10.29
C SER A 239 9.46 8.75 -11.42
N ASN A 240 9.13 8.37 -12.66
CA ASN A 240 9.43 9.14 -13.87
C ASN A 240 8.15 9.81 -14.34
N SER A 241 8.04 11.10 -14.18
CA SER A 241 6.95 11.86 -14.76
C SER A 241 7.46 12.72 -15.92
N LYS A 242 6.84 12.57 -17.10
CA LYS A 242 7.13 13.46 -18.26
C LYS A 242 6.77 14.93 -18.02
N ARG A 243 6.15 15.24 -16.88
CA ARG A 243 5.65 16.58 -16.53
C ARG A 243 6.45 17.24 -15.42
N ILE A 244 7.44 16.53 -14.85
CA ILE A 244 8.40 17.08 -13.88
C ILE A 244 9.76 17.06 -14.53
N ASP A 245 10.52 18.14 -14.43
CA ASP A 245 11.83 18.31 -15.08
C ASP A 245 12.92 17.35 -14.55
N ARG A 246 12.63 16.60 -13.50
CA ARG A 246 13.53 15.56 -12.96
C ARG A 246 12.77 14.37 -12.42
N ASP A 247 13.43 13.22 -12.47
CA ASP A 247 12.93 11.98 -11.89
C ASP A 247 12.96 12.04 -10.35
N TRP A 248 11.93 11.51 -9.70
CA TRP A 248 11.88 11.32 -8.26
C TRP A 248 12.64 10.06 -7.85
N GLN A 249 13.52 10.19 -6.84
CA GLN A 249 14.20 9.07 -6.19
C GLN A 249 14.14 9.26 -4.67
N VAL A 250 13.45 8.38 -3.96
CA VAL A 250 13.21 8.55 -2.51
C VAL A 250 14.48 8.78 -1.71
N GLN A 251 15.59 8.08 -2.02
CA GLN A 251 16.86 8.24 -1.28
C GLN A 251 17.52 9.60 -1.47
N GLN A 252 17.27 10.28 -2.59
CA GLN A 252 17.86 11.59 -2.89
C GLN A 252 16.94 12.73 -2.50
N ASP A 253 15.63 12.53 -2.58
CA ASP A 253 14.64 13.60 -2.54
C ASP A 253 13.87 13.70 -1.21
N TYR A 254 14.04 12.73 -0.29
CA TYR A 254 13.29 12.73 0.97
C TYR A 254 13.69 13.88 1.92
N VAL A 255 14.98 14.28 1.95
CA VAL A 255 15.45 15.34 2.86
C VAL A 255 14.79 16.68 2.52
N PRO A 256 14.90 17.21 1.28
CA PRO A 256 14.21 18.45 0.93
C PRO A 256 12.69 18.36 1.14
N LEU A 257 12.07 17.21 0.81
CA LEU A 257 10.63 17.03 1.04
C LEU A 257 10.26 17.11 2.53
N LEU A 258 10.95 16.36 3.39
CA LEU A 258 10.64 16.33 4.82
C LEU A 258 10.90 17.67 5.49
N ASN A 259 11.96 18.39 5.13
CA ASN A 259 12.25 19.73 5.65
C ASN A 259 11.16 20.74 5.20
N GLU A 260 10.69 20.66 3.95
CA GLU A 260 9.58 21.52 3.49
C GLU A 260 8.26 21.18 4.20
N VAL A 261 7.95 19.91 4.39
CA VAL A 261 6.77 19.49 5.17
C VAL A 261 6.89 19.98 6.62
N ALA A 262 8.04 19.81 7.26
CA ALA A 262 8.28 20.21 8.63
C ALA A 262 8.01 21.70 8.87
N ARG A 263 8.33 22.58 7.92
CA ARG A 263 8.05 24.02 8.01
C ARG A 263 6.55 24.34 8.05
N ARG A 264 5.67 23.42 7.64
CA ARG A 264 4.20 23.55 7.65
C ARG A 264 3.52 22.74 8.74
N ILE A 265 4.31 22.01 9.55
CA ILE A 265 3.80 21.26 10.71
C ILE A 265 3.94 22.13 11.97
N SER A 266 2.95 22.12 12.86
CA SER A 266 3.03 22.79 14.15
C SER A 266 4.13 22.20 15.05
N SER A 267 4.65 23.00 15.99
CA SER A 267 5.57 22.48 17.02
C SER A 267 4.91 21.33 17.80
N GLY A 268 5.61 20.24 18.00
CA GLY A 268 5.08 18.99 18.54
C GLY A 268 4.23 18.17 17.57
N GLY A 269 3.99 18.68 16.36
CA GLY A 269 3.26 17.94 15.33
C GLY A 269 4.08 16.78 14.75
N VAL A 270 3.41 15.85 14.09
CA VAL A 270 3.97 14.54 13.73
C VAL A 270 3.94 14.30 12.23
N ILE A 271 5.00 13.74 11.70
CA ILE A 271 5.09 13.24 10.33
C ILE A 271 5.34 11.74 10.37
N TYR A 272 4.49 10.95 9.72
CA TYR A 272 4.75 9.57 9.38
C TYR A 272 5.40 9.52 8.01
N PHE A 273 6.65 9.07 7.95
CA PHE A 273 7.36 8.85 6.70
C PHE A 273 7.54 7.35 6.47
N SER A 274 7.20 6.86 5.28
CA SER A 274 7.39 5.45 4.94
C SER A 274 8.01 5.27 3.56
N THR A 275 8.63 4.11 3.34
CA THR A 275 9.14 3.70 2.02
C THR A 275 9.31 2.20 1.94
N ASN A 276 9.07 1.63 0.76
CA ASN A 276 9.35 0.23 0.45
C ASN A 276 10.78 0.01 -0.13
N PHE A 277 11.61 1.05 -0.18
CA PHE A 277 13.00 0.95 -0.64
C PHE A 277 13.86 0.26 0.42
N ARG A 278 14.23 -0.98 0.17
CA ARG A 278 14.88 -1.88 1.15
C ARG A 278 16.23 -1.40 1.66
N THR A 279 16.98 -0.69 0.83
CA THR A 279 18.32 -0.18 1.16
C THR A 279 18.31 1.29 1.57
N PHE A 280 17.13 1.85 1.81
CA PHE A 280 16.97 3.24 2.25
C PHE A 280 17.77 3.51 3.53
N LYS A 281 18.44 4.65 3.57
CA LYS A 281 19.18 5.12 4.74
C LYS A 281 18.68 6.50 5.10
N MET A 282 18.14 6.63 6.32
CA MET A 282 17.76 7.91 6.88
C MET A 282 19.03 8.63 7.37
N ASP A 283 19.23 9.86 6.90
CA ASP A 283 20.24 10.78 7.44
C ASP A 283 19.52 11.79 8.35
N GLU A 284 19.52 11.48 9.64
CA GLU A 284 18.86 12.30 10.65
C GLU A 284 19.53 13.68 10.79
N SER A 285 20.84 13.78 10.49
CA SER A 285 21.60 15.03 10.62
C SER A 285 21.22 16.07 9.55
N ALA A 286 20.63 15.64 8.43
CA ALA A 286 20.16 16.50 7.36
C ALA A 286 18.72 17.01 7.59
N LEU A 287 18.04 16.58 8.65
CA LEU A 287 16.66 16.95 8.97
C LEU A 287 16.63 18.07 10.02
N GLU A 288 16.08 19.22 9.63
CA GLU A 288 16.09 20.44 10.44
C GLU A 288 14.98 20.43 11.51
N ASN A 289 15.34 20.54 12.80
CA ASN A 289 14.42 20.62 13.92
C ASN A 289 13.42 19.44 14.00
N LEU A 290 13.89 18.24 13.64
CA LEU A 290 13.09 17.01 13.63
C LEU A 290 13.70 15.94 14.53
N GLN A 291 12.86 15.34 15.38
CA GLN A 291 13.21 14.16 16.18
C GLN A 291 12.70 12.92 15.46
N VAL A 292 13.60 12.06 15.02
CA VAL A 292 13.31 10.90 14.18
C VAL A 292 13.30 9.63 15.02
N LYS A 293 12.26 8.80 14.86
CA LYS A 293 12.18 7.48 15.47
C LYS A 293 11.71 6.45 14.45
N GLU A 294 12.55 5.46 14.16
CA GLU A 294 12.12 4.34 13.32
C GLU A 294 11.14 3.44 14.06
N ILE A 295 9.99 3.17 13.43
CA ILE A 295 8.91 2.34 13.96
C ILE A 295 8.57 1.15 13.06
N SER A 296 9.41 0.82 12.08
CA SER A 296 9.18 -0.19 11.04
C SER A 296 8.64 -1.51 11.59
N ARG A 297 9.24 -2.02 12.68
CA ARG A 297 8.82 -3.30 13.29
C ARG A 297 7.44 -3.25 13.94
N GLN A 298 6.96 -2.04 14.31
CA GLN A 298 5.67 -1.84 14.94
C GLN A 298 4.55 -1.70 13.91
N THR A 299 4.89 -1.39 12.66
CA THR A 299 3.94 -1.06 11.60
C THR A 299 3.63 -2.22 10.65
N VAL A 300 4.45 -3.28 10.64
CA VAL A 300 4.21 -4.46 9.79
C VAL A 300 3.11 -5.33 10.39
N PRO A 301 2.02 -5.62 9.63
CA PRO A 301 0.92 -6.44 10.12
C PRO A 301 1.30 -7.92 10.32
N GLU A 302 0.57 -8.61 11.20
CA GLU A 302 0.79 -10.02 11.58
C GLU A 302 0.65 -11.00 10.42
N ASP A 303 -0.12 -10.65 9.40
CA ASP A 303 -0.30 -11.45 8.18
C ASP A 303 0.89 -11.36 7.22
N PHE A 304 1.80 -10.40 7.41
CA PHE A 304 3.05 -10.29 6.64
C PHE A 304 4.19 -11.03 7.33
N ARG A 305 4.83 -11.96 6.62
CA ARG A 305 6.03 -12.65 7.10
C ARG A 305 7.30 -11.85 6.87
N ASN A 306 7.32 -11.06 5.78
CA ASN A 306 8.43 -10.19 5.48
C ASN A 306 8.40 -8.94 6.37
N GLN A 307 9.14 -8.98 7.47
CA GLN A 307 9.25 -7.85 8.40
C GLN A 307 9.99 -6.64 7.82
N ARG A 308 10.44 -6.72 6.56
CA ARG A 308 11.08 -5.64 5.80
C ARG A 308 10.29 -5.30 4.54
N ILE A 309 8.97 -5.44 4.59
CA ILE A 309 8.10 -5.11 3.44
C ILE A 309 8.12 -3.62 3.15
N HIS A 310 8.12 -2.81 4.22
CA HIS A 310 8.35 -1.37 4.20
C HIS A 310 9.21 -0.96 5.39
N ARG A 311 9.67 0.29 5.39
CA ARG A 311 10.24 0.99 6.55
C ARG A 311 9.36 2.19 6.86
N CYS A 312 9.24 2.51 8.16
CA CYS A 312 8.41 3.61 8.63
C CYS A 312 9.09 4.34 9.79
N TRP A 313 8.99 5.67 9.78
CA TRP A 313 9.47 6.54 10.82
C TRP A 313 8.34 7.44 11.31
N ARG A 314 8.31 7.65 12.62
CA ARG A 314 7.52 8.69 13.27
C ARG A 314 8.47 9.84 13.60
N ILE A 315 8.23 10.99 13.02
CA ILE A 315 9.09 12.17 13.09
C ILE A 315 8.29 13.26 13.79
N VAL A 316 8.88 13.89 14.79
CA VAL A 316 8.25 14.96 15.59
C VAL A 316 8.97 16.27 15.31
N ARG A 317 8.21 17.33 15.00
CA ARG A 317 8.77 18.68 14.89
C ARG A 317 9.05 19.22 16.31
N SER A 318 10.29 19.64 16.53
CA SER A 318 10.73 20.30 17.77
C SER A 318 10.15 21.71 17.92
#